data_fb1f03d4864b3356232073b49c81fa54
#
_entry.id   fb1f03d4864b3356232073b49c81fa54
#
_cell.length_a   1.000
_cell.length_b   1.000
_cell.length_c   1.000
_cell.angle_alpha   90.00
_cell.angle_beta   90.00
_cell.angle_gamma   90.00
#
_symmetry.space_group_name_H-M   'P 1'
#
loop_
_entity.id
_entity.type
_entity.pdbx_description
1 polymer ?
#
loop_
_entity_poly.entity_id
_entity_poly.type
_entity_poly.pdbx_seq_one_letter_code
_entity_poly.pdbx_strand_id
1 'polypeptide(L)'
;KLYLKSFNKFKKNPLVLICNKKLLNDQMKLLRFKKPINILNIKKKIVFKNLNNKRINLIDIPLDYKSLHNIKIKNSNRYIKESFKIALKLLKVNKNLQLINGPIIKKNFLGKKHLGITEYLGLEFNAINKVVMLIYNKNLSVSPITTHVPLKDVHKIVSKERIINHVKKIHEFYKKRFNKNPSFGVTGLNPHC
;
A
#
# COMPACT_ATOMS: atom_id res chain seq x y z
N LYS A 1 -12.24 9.29 -1.88
CA LYS A 1 -11.97 10.74 -2.04
C LYS A 1 -10.55 11.01 -2.57
N LEU A 2 -9.48 10.51 -1.91
CA LEU A 2 -8.08 10.69 -2.35
C LEU A 2 -7.86 10.17 -3.78
N TYR A 3 -8.29 8.96 -4.09
CA TYR A 3 -8.20 8.36 -5.42
C TYR A 3 -8.80 9.29 -6.51
N LEU A 4 -10.02 9.76 -6.31
CA LEU A 4 -10.70 10.62 -7.29
C LEU A 4 -9.98 11.98 -7.47
N LYS A 5 -9.50 12.58 -6.39
CA LYS A 5 -8.75 13.85 -6.46
C LYS A 5 -7.39 13.72 -7.15
N SER A 6 -6.76 12.56 -7.07
CA SER A 6 -5.45 12.29 -7.69
C SER A 6 -5.53 11.61 -9.05
N PHE A 7 -6.71 11.16 -9.48
CA PHE A 7 -6.90 10.33 -10.67
C PHE A 7 -6.21 10.89 -11.92
N ASN A 8 -6.38 12.17 -12.19
CA ASN A 8 -5.83 12.82 -13.37
C ASN A 8 -4.30 12.97 -13.35
N LYS A 9 -3.65 12.72 -12.21
CA LYS A 9 -2.18 12.71 -12.09
C LYS A 9 -1.55 11.43 -12.63
N PHE A 10 -2.31 10.34 -12.74
CA PHE A 10 -1.85 9.05 -13.24
C PHE A 10 -2.10 8.93 -14.74
N LYS A 11 -1.29 9.63 -15.55
CA LYS A 11 -1.45 9.63 -17.02
C LYS A 11 -0.87 8.36 -17.68
N LYS A 12 0.29 7.88 -17.21
CA LYS A 12 1.07 6.82 -17.88
C LYS A 12 0.73 5.41 -17.40
N ASN A 13 0.42 5.23 -16.12
CA ASN A 13 0.18 3.91 -15.53
C ASN A 13 -1.30 3.74 -15.21
N PRO A 14 -1.98 2.71 -15.74
CA PRO A 14 -3.37 2.47 -15.42
C PRO A 14 -3.52 2.09 -13.94
N LEU A 15 -4.53 2.67 -13.30
CA LEU A 15 -4.91 2.34 -11.93
C LEU A 15 -6.06 1.36 -11.94
N VAL A 16 -5.97 0.33 -11.10
CA VAL A 16 -7.09 -0.56 -10.77
C VAL A 16 -7.54 -0.25 -9.36
N LEU A 17 -8.79 0.17 -9.24
CA LEU A 17 -9.42 0.46 -7.95
C LEU A 17 -10.15 -0.78 -7.45
N ILE A 18 -9.86 -1.19 -6.23
CA ILE A 18 -10.57 -2.27 -5.55
C ILE A 18 -11.50 -1.61 -4.53
N CYS A 19 -12.77 -1.49 -4.84
CA CYS A 19 -13.75 -0.89 -3.94
C CYS A 19 -15.19 -1.27 -4.33
N ASN A 20 -16.14 -0.88 -3.48
CA ASN A 20 -17.57 -1.04 -3.78
C ASN A 20 -18.04 -0.01 -4.81
N LYS A 21 -18.76 -0.46 -5.85
CA LYS A 21 -19.27 0.37 -6.94
C LYS A 21 -20.24 1.45 -6.45
N LYS A 22 -21.17 1.09 -5.54
CA LYS A 22 -22.13 2.05 -4.96
C LYS A 22 -21.39 3.14 -4.20
N LEU A 23 -20.43 2.75 -3.33
CA LEU A 23 -19.59 3.68 -2.58
C LEU A 23 -18.80 4.63 -3.50
N LEU A 24 -18.25 4.10 -4.59
CA LEU A 24 -17.56 4.90 -5.58
C LEU A 24 -18.49 5.91 -6.24
N ASN A 25 -19.67 5.49 -6.68
CA ASN A 25 -20.66 6.37 -7.30
C ASN A 25 -21.11 7.47 -6.34
N ASP A 26 -21.38 7.14 -5.08
CA ASP A 26 -21.78 8.13 -4.07
C ASP A 26 -20.67 9.17 -3.83
N GLN A 27 -19.39 8.71 -3.78
CA GLN A 27 -18.23 9.61 -3.69
C GLN A 27 -18.04 10.46 -4.95
N MET A 28 -18.31 9.92 -6.13
CA MET A 28 -18.24 10.65 -7.39
C MET A 28 -19.31 11.76 -7.45
N LYS A 29 -20.53 11.46 -7.04
CA LYS A 29 -21.61 12.46 -6.92
C LYS A 29 -21.22 13.59 -5.96
N LEU A 30 -20.76 13.25 -4.75
CA LEU A 30 -20.33 14.21 -3.73
C LEU A 30 -19.22 15.15 -4.21
N LEU A 31 -18.30 14.64 -5.03
CA LEU A 31 -17.15 15.39 -5.54
C LEU A 31 -17.40 16.02 -6.93
N ARG A 32 -18.61 15.92 -7.45
CA ARG A 32 -18.97 16.34 -8.81
C ARG A 32 -18.01 15.80 -9.88
N PHE A 33 -17.51 14.57 -9.65
CA PHE A 33 -16.56 13.89 -10.52
C PHE A 33 -17.31 12.98 -11.49
N LYS A 34 -17.07 13.13 -12.79
CA LYS A 34 -17.71 12.32 -13.84
C LYS A 34 -16.63 11.54 -14.59
N LYS A 35 -16.71 10.21 -14.58
CA LYS A 35 -15.85 9.33 -15.35
C LYS A 35 -16.55 7.98 -15.54
N PRO A 36 -16.51 7.37 -16.73
CA PRO A 36 -17.08 6.04 -16.93
C PRO A 36 -16.30 5.00 -16.13
N ILE A 37 -17.00 3.96 -15.69
CA ILE A 37 -16.45 2.86 -14.92
C ILE A 37 -16.34 1.63 -15.81
N ASN A 38 -15.18 0.98 -15.79
CA ASN A 38 -14.92 -0.32 -16.41
C ASN A 38 -14.82 -1.36 -15.28
N ILE A 39 -15.80 -2.26 -15.19
CA ILE A 39 -15.82 -3.32 -14.17
C ILE A 39 -14.95 -4.47 -14.63
N LEU A 40 -13.94 -4.81 -13.83
CA LEU A 40 -13.03 -5.92 -14.07
C LEU A 40 -13.53 -7.18 -13.35
N ASN A 41 -13.68 -8.26 -14.08
CA ASN A 41 -14.06 -9.55 -13.51
C ASN A 41 -12.83 -10.32 -13.04
N ILE A 42 -12.68 -10.49 -11.72
CA ILE A 42 -11.55 -11.21 -11.11
C ILE A 42 -11.57 -12.73 -11.34
N LYS A 43 -12.70 -13.30 -11.80
CA LYS A 43 -12.79 -14.72 -12.19
C LYS A 43 -12.17 -14.96 -13.55
N LYS A 44 -12.02 -13.92 -14.38
CA LYS A 44 -11.36 -13.97 -15.68
C LYS A 44 -9.93 -13.42 -15.57
N LYS A 45 -9.06 -13.84 -16.51
CA LYS A 45 -7.69 -13.30 -16.60
C LYS A 45 -7.75 -11.82 -16.98
N ILE A 46 -7.24 -10.95 -16.08
CA ILE A 46 -7.16 -9.51 -16.35
C ILE A 46 -5.90 -9.24 -17.16
N VAL A 47 -6.04 -8.68 -18.35
CA VAL A 47 -4.93 -8.27 -19.20
C VAL A 47 -4.58 -6.81 -18.88
N PHE A 48 -3.71 -6.60 -17.90
CA PHE A 48 -3.37 -5.26 -17.38
C PHE A 48 -2.77 -4.33 -18.45
N LYS A 49 -2.09 -4.86 -19.47
CA LYS A 49 -1.51 -4.08 -20.58
C LYS A 49 -2.55 -3.32 -21.40
N ASN A 50 -3.79 -3.84 -21.45
CA ASN A 50 -4.88 -3.24 -22.22
C ASN A 50 -5.67 -2.20 -21.42
N LEU A 51 -5.34 -2.02 -20.14
CA LEU A 51 -6.00 -1.03 -19.30
C LEU A 51 -5.45 0.37 -19.58
N ASN A 52 -6.30 1.36 -19.44
CA ASN A 52 -5.94 2.78 -19.49
C ASN A 52 -6.78 3.57 -18.49
N ASN A 53 -6.44 4.84 -18.30
CA ASN A 53 -7.15 5.74 -17.38
C ASN A 53 -8.24 6.60 -18.06
N LYS A 54 -8.69 6.25 -19.28
CA LYS A 54 -9.89 6.85 -19.89
C LYS A 54 -11.13 6.49 -19.08
N ARG A 55 -11.12 5.35 -18.39
CA ARG A 55 -12.16 4.86 -17.49
C ARG A 55 -11.58 4.52 -16.13
N ILE A 56 -12.42 4.48 -15.09
CA ILE A 56 -12.03 3.95 -13.79
C ILE A 56 -12.09 2.43 -13.89
N ASN A 57 -10.95 1.74 -13.85
CA ASN A 57 -10.92 0.29 -13.81
C ASN A 57 -11.23 -0.17 -12.39
N LEU A 58 -12.37 -0.80 -12.20
CA LEU A 58 -12.93 -1.16 -10.91
C LEU A 58 -13.03 -2.67 -10.74
N ILE A 59 -12.49 -3.19 -9.66
CA ILE A 59 -12.86 -4.49 -9.11
C ILE A 59 -13.89 -4.21 -8.00
N ASP A 60 -15.14 -4.60 -8.28
CA ASP A 60 -16.24 -4.35 -7.37
C ASP A 60 -16.27 -5.36 -6.21
N ILE A 61 -16.36 -4.85 -4.99
CA ILE A 61 -16.46 -5.65 -3.77
C ILE A 61 -17.73 -5.26 -3.02
N PRO A 62 -18.51 -6.24 -2.53
CA PRO A 62 -19.71 -5.94 -1.78
C PRO A 62 -19.42 -5.20 -0.48
N LEU A 63 -20.17 -4.13 -0.26
CA LEU A 63 -20.20 -3.38 0.99
C LEU A 63 -21.66 -3.00 1.28
N ASP A 64 -22.19 -3.48 2.39
CA ASP A 64 -23.51 -3.14 2.84
C ASP A 64 -23.47 -1.90 3.75
N TYR A 65 -24.16 -0.84 3.34
CA TYR A 65 -24.29 0.42 4.10
C TYR A 65 -25.54 1.21 3.70
N LYS A 66 -26.10 1.94 4.66
CA LYS A 66 -27.27 2.81 4.44
C LYS A 66 -26.87 4.22 3.96
N SER A 67 -25.86 4.80 4.57
CA SER A 67 -25.34 6.12 4.20
C SER A 67 -23.82 6.17 4.36
N LEU A 68 -23.18 7.14 3.66
CA LEU A 68 -21.72 7.35 3.69
C LEU A 68 -21.17 7.65 5.09
N HIS A 69 -22.01 8.20 5.96
CA HIS A 69 -21.62 8.59 7.32
C HIS A 69 -21.92 7.50 8.35
N ASN A 70 -22.64 6.44 7.96
CA ASN A 70 -23.05 5.37 8.87
C ASN A 70 -22.75 3.97 8.31
N ILE A 71 -21.46 3.67 8.19
CA ILE A 71 -20.98 2.35 7.82
C ILE A 71 -20.64 1.58 9.10
N LYS A 72 -21.35 0.47 9.36
CA LYS A 72 -21.09 -0.36 10.54
C LYS A 72 -19.66 -0.89 10.51
N ILE A 73 -18.96 -0.83 11.66
CA ILE A 73 -17.56 -1.28 11.81
C ILE A 73 -17.37 -2.71 11.29
N LYS A 74 -18.29 -3.63 11.61
CA LYS A 74 -18.22 -5.03 11.13
C LYS A 74 -18.19 -5.12 9.61
N ASN A 75 -19.03 -4.36 8.90
CA ASN A 75 -19.10 -4.34 7.44
C ASN A 75 -17.84 -3.71 6.84
N SER A 76 -17.36 -2.62 7.44
CA SER A 76 -16.10 -1.97 7.06
C SER A 76 -14.92 -2.92 7.19
N ASN A 77 -14.80 -3.66 8.29
CA ASN A 77 -13.68 -4.60 8.49
C ASN A 77 -13.71 -5.76 7.49
N ARG A 78 -14.89 -6.35 7.24
CA ARG A 78 -15.04 -7.39 6.21
C ARG A 78 -14.63 -6.86 4.83
N TYR A 79 -15.11 -5.69 4.47
CA TYR A 79 -14.79 -5.02 3.21
C TYR A 79 -13.28 -4.78 3.04
N ILE A 80 -12.60 -4.27 4.07
CA ILE A 80 -11.14 -4.05 4.05
C ILE A 80 -10.40 -5.37 3.87
N LYS A 81 -10.79 -6.42 4.62
CA LYS A 81 -10.17 -7.75 4.50
C LYS A 81 -10.30 -8.33 3.10
N GLU A 82 -11.48 -8.27 2.50
CA GLU A 82 -11.70 -8.75 1.13
C GLU A 82 -10.92 -7.92 0.11
N SER A 83 -10.82 -6.59 0.31
CA SER A 83 -10.00 -5.72 -0.54
C SER A 83 -8.53 -6.14 -0.55
N PHE A 84 -7.95 -6.38 0.63
CA PHE A 84 -6.57 -6.84 0.75
C PHE A 84 -6.38 -8.24 0.17
N LYS A 85 -7.29 -9.18 0.43
CA LYS A 85 -7.24 -10.54 -0.12
C LYS A 85 -7.18 -10.53 -1.65
N ILE A 86 -8.00 -9.72 -2.30
CA ILE A 86 -8.00 -9.57 -3.76
C ILE A 86 -6.70 -8.92 -4.22
N ALA A 87 -6.26 -7.84 -3.59
CA ALA A 87 -5.02 -7.15 -3.93
C ALA A 87 -3.81 -8.09 -3.83
N LEU A 88 -3.69 -8.83 -2.74
CA LEU A 88 -2.61 -9.80 -2.52
C LEU A 88 -2.62 -10.92 -3.55
N LYS A 89 -3.81 -11.46 -3.90
CA LYS A 89 -3.94 -12.45 -4.96
C LYS A 89 -3.40 -11.93 -6.29
N LEU A 90 -3.74 -10.70 -6.67
CA LEU A 90 -3.26 -10.08 -7.91
C LEU A 90 -1.73 -9.86 -7.89
N LEU A 91 -1.18 -9.41 -6.77
CA LEU A 91 0.26 -9.19 -6.60
C LEU A 91 1.06 -10.50 -6.65
N LYS A 92 0.52 -11.60 -6.09
CA LYS A 92 1.17 -12.91 -6.13
C LYS A 92 1.26 -13.46 -7.56
N VAL A 93 0.26 -13.16 -8.40
CA VAL A 93 0.22 -13.61 -9.81
C VAL A 93 1.03 -12.70 -10.73
N ASN A 94 1.13 -11.41 -10.44
CA ASN A 94 1.83 -10.46 -11.31
C ASN A 94 2.78 -9.55 -10.52
N LYS A 95 4.07 -9.86 -10.58
CA LYS A 95 5.15 -9.15 -9.87
C LYS A 95 5.36 -7.70 -10.33
N ASN A 96 4.80 -7.31 -11.47
CA ASN A 96 4.91 -5.93 -11.98
C ASN A 96 3.86 -4.99 -11.38
N LEU A 97 2.88 -5.52 -10.67
CA LEU A 97 1.88 -4.71 -9.99
C LEU A 97 2.45 -4.08 -8.71
N GLN A 98 1.87 -2.97 -8.33
CA GLN A 98 2.19 -2.25 -7.11
C GLN A 98 0.90 -1.98 -6.34
N LEU A 99 0.96 -2.13 -5.02
CA LEU A 99 -0.15 -1.83 -4.13
C LEU A 99 -0.04 -0.41 -3.59
N ILE A 100 -1.11 0.34 -3.74
CA ILE A 100 -1.31 1.63 -3.06
C ILE A 100 -2.51 1.45 -2.15
N ASN A 101 -2.31 1.46 -0.84
CA ASN A 101 -3.40 1.44 0.11
C ASN A 101 -3.66 2.84 0.68
N GLY A 102 -4.94 3.16 0.86
CA GLY A 102 -5.38 4.37 1.55
C GLY A 102 -5.32 4.23 3.07
N PRO A 103 -5.61 5.31 3.81
CA PRO A 103 -5.73 5.26 5.26
C PRO A 103 -6.80 4.26 5.70
N ILE A 104 -6.49 3.45 6.70
CA ILE A 104 -7.40 2.49 7.33
C ILE A 104 -7.32 2.59 8.84
N ILE A 105 -8.39 2.22 9.52
CA ILE A 105 -8.41 2.12 10.98
C ILE A 105 -7.73 0.79 11.36
N LYS A 106 -6.42 0.86 11.63
CA LYS A 106 -5.55 -0.31 11.90
C LYS A 106 -6.12 -1.22 13.00
N LYS A 107 -6.57 -0.65 14.13
CA LYS A 107 -7.12 -1.38 15.28
C LYS A 107 -8.21 -2.36 14.86
N ASN A 108 -9.08 -1.95 13.96
CA ASN A 108 -10.22 -2.75 13.52
C ASN A 108 -9.86 -3.83 12.51
N PHE A 109 -8.83 -3.59 11.69
CA PHE A 109 -8.40 -4.50 10.62
C PHE A 109 -7.35 -5.51 11.08
N LEU A 110 -6.29 -5.02 11.74
CA LEU A 110 -5.12 -5.83 12.13
C LEU A 110 -5.33 -6.53 13.48
N GLY A 111 -6.24 -6.02 14.33
CA GLY A 111 -6.44 -6.51 15.67
C GLY A 111 -5.16 -6.40 16.50
N LYS A 112 -4.93 -7.39 17.38
CA LYS A 112 -3.71 -7.50 18.21
C LYS A 112 -2.58 -8.27 17.50
N LYS A 113 -2.83 -8.86 16.32
CA LYS A 113 -1.88 -9.77 15.65
C LYS A 113 -0.75 -9.05 14.91
N HIS A 114 -0.99 -7.84 14.43
CA HIS A 114 -0.03 -7.10 13.61
C HIS A 114 0.11 -5.66 14.10
N LEU A 115 1.33 -5.19 14.26
CA LEU A 115 1.63 -3.83 14.68
C LEU A 115 1.34 -2.80 13.58
N GLY A 116 1.47 -3.20 12.30
CA GLY A 116 1.24 -2.32 11.16
C GLY A 116 0.95 -3.07 9.85
N ILE A 117 0.62 -2.30 8.81
CA ILE A 117 0.39 -2.83 7.46
C ILE A 117 1.67 -3.41 6.87
N THR A 118 2.82 -2.85 7.19
CA THR A 118 4.12 -3.31 6.73
C THR A 118 4.38 -4.74 7.20
N GLU A 119 4.17 -5.01 8.48
CA GLU A 119 4.33 -6.34 9.09
C GLU A 119 3.29 -7.33 8.55
N TYR A 120 2.04 -6.88 8.39
CA TYR A 120 0.99 -7.68 7.79
C TYR A 120 1.35 -8.12 6.36
N LEU A 121 1.78 -7.18 5.51
CA LEU A 121 2.22 -7.51 4.15
C LEU A 121 3.47 -8.37 4.13
N GLY A 122 4.42 -8.13 5.03
CA GLY A 122 5.61 -8.96 5.19
C GLY A 122 5.27 -10.43 5.46
N LEU A 123 4.29 -10.68 6.33
CA LEU A 123 3.77 -12.02 6.62
C LEU A 123 3.11 -12.66 5.39
N GLU A 124 2.21 -11.94 4.73
CA GLU A 124 1.47 -12.46 3.57
C GLU A 124 2.37 -12.86 2.37
N PHE A 125 3.58 -12.28 2.31
CA PHE A 125 4.58 -12.61 1.29
C PHE A 125 5.75 -13.45 1.82
N ASN A 126 5.68 -14.00 3.04
CA ASN A 126 6.77 -14.72 3.69
C ASN A 126 8.10 -13.92 3.67
N ALA A 127 8.01 -12.63 3.94
CA ALA A 127 9.12 -11.69 3.78
C ALA A 127 9.36 -10.81 5.03
N ILE A 128 8.94 -11.25 6.23
CA ILE A 128 9.01 -10.46 7.48
C ILE A 128 10.41 -9.87 7.69
N ASN A 129 11.45 -10.69 7.59
CA ASN A 129 12.84 -10.25 7.80
C ASN A 129 13.45 -9.57 6.55
N LYS A 130 12.68 -9.46 5.47
CA LYS A 130 13.11 -8.85 4.20
C LYS A 130 12.45 -7.51 3.91
N VAL A 131 11.53 -7.07 4.77
CA VAL A 131 10.81 -5.81 4.60
C VAL A 131 11.69 -4.67 5.07
N VAL A 132 11.74 -3.60 4.26
CA VAL A 132 12.39 -2.34 4.60
C VAL A 132 11.36 -1.22 4.47
N MET A 133 11.20 -0.44 5.52
CA MET A 133 10.37 0.77 5.49
C MET A 133 11.19 1.91 4.91
N LEU A 134 10.65 2.59 3.90
CA LEU A 134 11.24 3.80 3.34
C LEU A 134 10.20 4.93 3.35
N ILE A 135 10.47 5.97 4.09
CA ILE A 135 9.70 7.22 4.06
C ILE A 135 10.29 8.06 2.94
N TYR A 136 9.65 7.99 1.78
CA TYR A 136 10.18 8.57 0.55
C TYR A 136 9.81 10.05 0.41
N ASN A 137 10.81 10.85 0.11
CA ASN A 137 10.66 12.20 -0.41
C ASN A 137 11.67 12.42 -1.54
N LYS A 138 11.37 13.33 -2.47
CA LYS A 138 12.21 13.59 -3.65
C LYS A 138 13.62 14.06 -3.28
N ASN A 139 13.75 14.85 -2.22
CA ASN A 139 15.01 15.48 -1.81
C ASN A 139 15.73 14.69 -0.72
N LEU A 140 14.98 14.12 0.24
CA LEU A 140 15.52 13.36 1.35
C LEU A 140 14.56 12.22 1.69
N SER A 141 15.08 11.00 1.76
CA SER A 141 14.30 9.85 2.23
C SER A 141 14.90 9.31 3.51
N VAL A 142 14.05 8.81 4.41
CA VAL A 142 14.46 8.26 5.70
C VAL A 142 13.99 6.81 5.81
N SER A 143 14.87 5.95 6.30
CA SER A 143 14.56 4.55 6.56
C SER A 143 14.94 4.17 8.01
N PRO A 144 13.96 3.92 8.89
CA PRO A 144 14.24 3.46 10.24
C PRO A 144 14.72 2.00 10.21
N ILE A 145 15.79 1.71 10.92
CA ILE A 145 16.29 0.34 11.08
C ILE A 145 15.36 -0.50 11.96
N THR A 146 14.72 0.13 12.94
CA THR A 146 13.74 -0.51 13.83
C THR A 146 12.41 0.23 13.77
N THR A 147 11.29 -0.52 13.84
CA THR A 147 9.91 -0.02 13.91
C THR A 147 9.19 -0.69 15.05
N HIS A 148 8.42 0.08 15.84
CA HIS A 148 7.57 -0.45 16.94
C HIS A 148 8.31 -1.29 17.99
N VAL A 149 9.58 -0.99 18.25
CA VAL A 149 10.42 -1.66 19.23
C VAL A 149 10.59 -0.76 20.45
N PRO A 150 10.44 -1.26 21.69
CA PRO A 150 10.78 -0.51 22.90
C PRO A 150 12.24 -0.05 22.86
N LEU A 151 12.50 1.19 23.31
CA LEU A 151 13.85 1.78 23.25
C LEU A 151 14.92 0.88 23.90
N LYS A 152 14.60 0.25 25.02
CA LYS A 152 15.48 -0.68 25.74
C LYS A 152 15.91 -1.92 24.93
N ASP A 153 15.18 -2.26 23.85
CA ASP A 153 15.46 -3.43 23.04
C ASP A 153 16.08 -3.10 21.67
N VAL A 154 16.24 -1.82 21.35
CA VAL A 154 16.77 -1.37 20.06
C VAL A 154 18.19 -1.90 19.82
N HIS A 155 19.06 -1.86 20.83
CA HIS A 155 20.45 -2.33 20.74
C HIS A 155 20.55 -3.84 20.41
N LYS A 156 19.55 -4.65 20.78
CA LYS A 156 19.50 -6.09 20.47
C LYS A 156 19.17 -6.37 19.00
N ILE A 157 18.57 -5.40 18.30
CA ILE A 157 18.05 -5.57 16.95
C ILE A 157 18.96 -4.92 15.91
N VAL A 158 19.64 -3.84 16.28
CA VAL A 158 20.58 -3.15 15.38
C VAL A 158 21.84 -3.99 15.23
N SER A 159 22.13 -4.44 14.01
CA SER A 159 23.36 -5.17 13.68
C SER A 159 23.93 -4.66 12.36
N LYS A 160 25.24 -4.87 12.15
CA LYS A 160 25.94 -4.53 10.91
C LYS A 160 25.24 -5.15 9.69
N GLU A 161 24.86 -6.43 9.78
CA GLU A 161 24.20 -7.11 8.67
C GLU A 161 22.83 -6.50 8.38
N ARG A 162 22.08 -6.12 9.41
CA ARG A 162 20.77 -5.47 9.24
C ARG A 162 20.89 -4.13 8.53
N ILE A 163 21.88 -3.32 8.91
CA ILE A 163 22.17 -2.04 8.26
C ILE A 163 22.53 -2.26 6.79
N ILE A 164 23.49 -3.16 6.52
CA ILE A 164 23.93 -3.49 5.16
C ILE A 164 22.75 -3.96 4.31
N ASN A 165 21.93 -4.85 4.83
CA ASN A 165 20.74 -5.35 4.11
C ASN A 165 19.72 -4.25 3.81
N HIS A 166 19.54 -3.29 4.73
CA HIS A 166 18.68 -2.12 4.49
C HIS A 166 19.22 -1.26 3.35
N VAL A 167 20.50 -0.91 3.41
CA VAL A 167 21.18 -0.11 2.39
C VAL A 167 21.08 -0.77 1.02
N LYS A 168 21.42 -2.07 0.91
CA LYS A 168 21.32 -2.83 -0.34
C LYS A 168 19.92 -2.77 -0.95
N LYS A 169 18.88 -3.03 -0.16
CA LYS A 169 17.49 -3.03 -0.65
C LYS A 169 17.02 -1.65 -1.08
N ILE A 170 17.39 -0.60 -0.35
CA ILE A 170 17.06 0.77 -0.73
C ILE A 170 17.80 1.15 -2.01
N HIS A 171 19.09 0.80 -2.13
CA HIS A 171 19.87 1.02 -3.34
C HIS A 171 19.24 0.34 -4.55
N GLU A 172 18.90 -0.94 -4.44
CA GLU A 172 18.20 -1.69 -5.50
C GLU A 172 16.87 -1.05 -5.89
N PHE A 173 16.10 -0.59 -4.90
CA PHE A 173 14.84 0.13 -5.15
C PHE A 173 15.07 1.40 -5.96
N TYR A 174 16.03 2.24 -5.57
CA TYR A 174 16.35 3.47 -6.29
C TYR A 174 16.87 3.20 -7.70
N LYS A 175 17.77 2.22 -7.86
CA LYS A 175 18.29 1.81 -9.17
C LYS A 175 17.17 1.33 -10.08
N LYS A 176 16.34 0.41 -9.60
CA LYS A 176 15.23 -0.18 -10.39
C LYS A 176 14.12 0.83 -10.69
N ARG A 177 13.82 1.73 -9.76
CA ARG A 177 12.66 2.62 -9.85
C ARG A 177 12.95 3.94 -10.50
N PHE A 178 14.11 4.50 -10.23
CA PHE A 178 14.50 5.86 -10.65
C PHE A 178 15.74 5.88 -11.53
N ASN A 179 16.40 4.75 -11.74
CA ASN A 179 17.72 4.64 -12.39
C ASN A 179 18.75 5.57 -11.74
N LYS A 180 18.74 5.67 -10.40
CA LYS A 180 19.64 6.53 -9.61
C LYS A 180 20.42 5.72 -8.60
N ASN A 181 21.62 6.17 -8.29
CA ASN A 181 22.42 5.69 -7.16
C ASN A 181 22.23 6.69 -5.99
N PRO A 182 21.57 6.31 -4.90
CA PRO A 182 21.41 7.19 -3.76
C PRO A 182 22.68 7.26 -2.93
N SER A 183 22.96 8.41 -2.33
CA SER A 183 23.93 8.52 -1.24
C SER A 183 23.27 8.15 0.07
N PHE A 184 24.02 7.54 0.98
CA PHE A 184 23.53 7.09 2.28
C PHE A 184 24.28 7.77 3.41
N GLY A 185 23.55 8.33 4.35
CA GLY A 185 24.03 8.69 5.67
C GLY A 185 23.46 7.72 6.70
N VAL A 186 24.30 7.18 7.56
CA VAL A 186 23.88 6.33 8.68
C VAL A 186 24.17 7.09 9.95
N THR A 187 23.13 7.38 10.73
CA THR A 187 23.28 8.06 12.02
C THR A 187 23.71 7.06 13.10
N GLY A 188 24.51 7.51 14.04
CA GLY A 188 24.81 6.73 15.25
C GLY A 188 23.57 6.48 16.10
N LEU A 189 23.61 5.49 16.96
CA LEU A 189 22.54 5.17 17.90
C LEU A 189 22.41 6.28 18.95
N ASN A 190 23.52 6.89 19.32
CA ASN A 190 23.63 8.05 20.18
C ASN A 190 24.86 8.88 19.78
N PRO A 191 25.04 10.10 20.35
CA PRO A 191 26.16 11.00 19.98
C PRO A 191 27.56 10.46 20.31
N HIS A 192 27.64 9.42 21.10
CA HIS A 192 28.91 8.83 21.55
C HIS A 192 29.23 7.48 20.90
N CYS A 193 28.52 7.11 19.83
CA CYS A 193 28.78 5.89 19.06
C CYS A 193 29.67 6.19 17.86
#